data_ef407eba06d67341f81759190feaa504
#
_entry.id   ef407eba06d67341f81759190feaa504
#
_cell.length_a   1.000
_cell.length_b   1.000
_cell.length_c   1.000
_cell.angle_alpha   90.00
_cell.angle_beta   90.00
_cell.angle_gamma   90.00
#
_symmetry.space_group_name_H-M   'P 1'
#
loop_
_entity.id
_entity.type
_entity.pdbx_description
1 polymer ?
#
loop_
_entity_poly.entity_id
_entity_poly.type
_entity_poly.pdbx_seq_one_letter_code
_entity_poly.pdbx_strand_id
1 'polypeptide(L)'
;MPSCLGFYTDKNMIKYAKVNRDKTSGMYMLEAYGVKFYDNIITTIDEIAQEVGMEQCTVSLTMTNEGYHAIEVFSGLKSKDRDDLVRSEFDAFCEQKGLVSTALELRYQLVHNTGNIDKYVALCSYVSKSELANSNTNFEGFKISSIAPLGLSVGNLFNNKGIDEEAAIINIENKTTITILLRNEIQDVIEIPLGMDDILDKLAEKYNSYAKAYEACKKISVYIDDVTALDEESRDILDVVLPVLYDIRQRADEIIAPYKRLIKTVYISGSAVTINNVDLYFQEN
;
A
#
# COMPACT_ATOMS: atom_id res chain seq x y z
N MET A 1 -27.13 -6.02 2.69
CA MET A 1 -26.25 -4.88 2.32
C MET A 1 -25.40 -5.34 1.17
N PRO A 2 -25.03 -4.48 0.24
CA PRO A 2 -24.18 -4.91 -0.86
C PRO A 2 -22.81 -5.35 -0.31
N SER A 3 -22.31 -6.45 -0.84
CA SER A 3 -20.94 -6.88 -0.66
C SER A 3 -20.01 -5.89 -1.37
N CYS A 4 -18.79 -5.75 -0.92
CA CYS A 4 -17.75 -4.96 -1.59
C CYS A 4 -16.64 -5.89 -2.05
N LEU A 5 -16.22 -5.75 -3.30
CA LEU A 5 -15.07 -6.43 -3.86
C LEU A 5 -13.95 -5.41 -4.03
N GLY A 6 -12.92 -5.54 -3.23
CA GLY A 6 -11.72 -4.72 -3.31
C GLY A 6 -10.73 -5.32 -4.29
N PHE A 7 -10.10 -4.46 -5.09
CA PHE A 7 -9.01 -4.82 -5.99
C PHE A 7 -7.78 -3.97 -5.73
N TYR A 8 -6.64 -4.63 -5.69
CA TYR A 8 -5.32 -4.06 -5.85
C TYR A 8 -4.77 -4.57 -7.17
N THR A 9 -4.41 -3.67 -8.08
CA THR A 9 -3.87 -4.03 -9.39
C THR A 9 -2.45 -3.50 -9.52
N ASP A 10 -1.55 -4.39 -9.87
CA ASP A 10 -0.18 -4.09 -10.21
C ASP A 10 0.07 -4.49 -11.69
N LYS A 11 1.26 -4.22 -12.24
CA LYS A 11 1.55 -4.43 -13.67
C LYS A 11 1.34 -5.86 -14.19
N ASN A 12 1.41 -6.87 -13.32
CA ASN A 12 1.26 -8.28 -13.69
C ASN A 12 0.37 -9.09 -12.73
N MET A 13 -0.16 -8.44 -11.70
CA MET A 13 -0.84 -9.13 -10.61
C MET A 13 -2.09 -8.38 -10.16
N ILE A 14 -3.15 -9.14 -9.91
CA ILE A 14 -4.37 -8.65 -9.24
C ILE A 14 -4.51 -9.38 -7.93
N LYS A 15 -4.65 -8.63 -6.85
CA LYS A 15 -5.15 -9.14 -5.58
C LYS A 15 -6.59 -8.70 -5.41
N TYR A 16 -7.41 -9.56 -4.85
CA TYR A 16 -8.80 -9.24 -4.60
C TYR A 16 -9.26 -9.77 -3.25
N ALA A 17 -10.23 -9.08 -2.68
CA ALA A 17 -10.89 -9.49 -1.46
C ALA A 17 -12.37 -9.10 -1.50
N LYS A 18 -13.26 -10.07 -1.33
CA LYS A 18 -14.69 -9.86 -1.20
C LYS A 18 -15.06 -9.80 0.28
N VAL A 19 -15.65 -8.68 0.66
CA VAL A 19 -16.06 -8.44 2.04
C VAL A 19 -17.56 -8.19 2.10
N ASN A 20 -18.21 -8.81 3.07
CA ASN A 20 -19.60 -8.58 3.39
C ASN A 20 -19.72 -8.01 4.81
N ARG A 21 -20.72 -7.15 5.02
CA ARG A 21 -21.03 -6.65 6.36
C ARG A 21 -22.21 -7.45 6.92
N ASP A 22 -21.97 -8.16 8.01
CA ASP A 22 -23.05 -8.85 8.72
C ASP A 22 -24.11 -7.86 9.21
N LYS A 23 -25.37 -8.15 8.93
CA LYS A 23 -26.47 -7.23 9.24
C LYS A 23 -26.79 -7.15 10.73
N THR A 24 -26.43 -8.18 11.47
CA THR A 24 -26.76 -8.29 12.89
C THR A 24 -25.68 -7.72 13.78
N SER A 25 -24.43 -8.12 13.55
CA SER A 25 -23.27 -7.66 14.32
C SER A 25 -22.65 -6.38 13.79
N GLY A 26 -22.92 -6.00 12.53
CA GLY A 26 -22.26 -4.91 11.82
C GLY A 26 -20.79 -5.20 11.47
N MET A 27 -20.28 -6.37 11.78
CA MET A 27 -18.91 -6.78 11.52
C MET A 27 -18.68 -7.08 10.04
N TYR A 28 -17.48 -6.81 9.58
CA TYR A 28 -17.05 -7.19 8.24
C TYR A 28 -16.54 -8.61 8.22
N MET A 29 -17.01 -9.40 7.27
CA MET A 29 -16.58 -10.78 7.04
C MET A 29 -15.93 -10.92 5.69
N LEU A 30 -14.74 -11.50 5.65
CA LEU A 30 -14.03 -11.85 4.43
C LEU A 30 -14.66 -13.12 3.85
N GLU A 31 -15.26 -13.03 2.65
CA GLU A 31 -15.92 -14.15 1.98
C GLU A 31 -15.01 -14.86 0.98
N ALA A 32 -14.20 -14.11 0.25
CA ALA A 32 -13.26 -14.62 -0.72
C ALA A 32 -12.06 -13.69 -0.84
N TYR A 33 -10.91 -14.25 -1.17
CA TYR A 33 -9.71 -13.48 -1.48
C TYR A 33 -8.76 -14.30 -2.35
N GLY A 34 -7.87 -13.62 -3.04
CA GLY A 34 -6.89 -14.31 -3.86
C GLY A 34 -5.92 -13.38 -4.57
N VAL A 35 -5.01 -14.03 -5.28
CA VAL A 35 -4.02 -13.40 -6.15
C VAL A 35 -4.09 -14.07 -7.50
N LYS A 36 -4.20 -13.30 -8.57
CA LYS A 36 -4.10 -13.79 -9.96
C LYS A 36 -3.04 -13.01 -10.71
N PHE A 37 -2.30 -13.70 -11.54
CA PHE A 37 -1.40 -13.10 -12.53
C PHE A 37 -2.14 -12.97 -13.86
N TYR A 38 -1.89 -11.91 -14.61
CA TYR A 38 -2.61 -11.63 -15.82
C TYR A 38 -1.70 -11.25 -16.99
N ASP A 39 -2.11 -11.68 -18.18
CA ASP A 39 -1.65 -11.14 -19.46
C ASP A 39 -2.63 -10.08 -19.97
N ASN A 40 -3.92 -10.24 -19.65
CA ASN A 40 -4.98 -9.29 -19.94
C ASN A 40 -5.78 -9.01 -18.66
N ILE A 41 -5.67 -7.78 -18.17
CA ILE A 41 -6.30 -7.37 -16.92
C ILE A 41 -7.82 -7.48 -16.94
N ILE A 42 -8.47 -7.08 -18.05
CA ILE A 42 -9.95 -7.07 -18.17
C ILE A 42 -10.49 -8.49 -18.07
N THR A 43 -9.91 -9.42 -18.84
CA THR A 43 -10.31 -10.82 -18.80
C THR A 43 -10.17 -11.42 -17.40
N THR A 44 -9.07 -11.09 -16.71
CA THR A 44 -8.84 -11.62 -15.35
C THR A 44 -9.80 -11.01 -14.33
N ILE A 45 -10.17 -9.73 -14.47
CA ILE A 45 -11.21 -9.10 -13.65
C ILE A 45 -12.54 -9.82 -13.84
N ASP A 46 -12.94 -10.10 -15.08
CA ASP A 46 -14.18 -10.83 -15.39
C ASP A 46 -14.18 -12.26 -14.83
N GLU A 47 -13.05 -12.96 -14.90
CA GLU A 47 -12.90 -14.28 -14.28
C GLU A 47 -13.08 -14.21 -12.76
N ILE A 48 -12.42 -13.25 -12.09
CA ILE A 48 -12.56 -13.04 -10.65
C ILE A 48 -14.02 -12.73 -10.31
N ALA A 49 -14.65 -11.85 -11.09
CA ALA A 49 -16.05 -11.47 -10.90
C ALA A 49 -17.00 -12.67 -10.97
N GLN A 50 -16.76 -13.59 -11.91
CA GLN A 50 -17.53 -14.83 -12.05
C GLN A 50 -17.29 -15.80 -10.88
N GLU A 51 -16.01 -16.00 -10.49
CA GLU A 51 -15.64 -16.90 -9.40
C GLU A 51 -16.25 -16.49 -8.04
N VAL A 52 -16.22 -15.20 -7.74
CA VAL A 52 -16.69 -14.70 -6.44
C VAL A 52 -18.19 -14.36 -6.41
N GLY A 53 -18.85 -14.41 -7.57
CA GLY A 53 -20.27 -14.07 -7.69
C GLY A 53 -20.52 -12.58 -7.42
N MET A 54 -20.31 -11.73 -8.44
CA MET A 54 -20.39 -10.27 -8.28
C MET A 54 -21.82 -9.69 -8.30
N GLU A 55 -22.84 -10.48 -8.46
CA GLU A 55 -24.22 -9.99 -8.45
C GLU A 55 -24.47 -9.20 -7.14
N GLN A 56 -24.70 -7.89 -7.28
CA GLN A 56 -24.95 -6.94 -6.19
C GLN A 56 -23.71 -6.44 -5.40
N CYS A 57 -22.48 -6.68 -5.87
CA CYS A 57 -21.29 -6.09 -5.26
C CYS A 57 -21.03 -4.68 -5.77
N THR A 58 -20.45 -3.83 -4.92
CA THR A 58 -19.73 -2.63 -5.36
C THR A 58 -18.25 -2.92 -5.43
N VAL A 59 -17.52 -2.18 -6.28
CA VAL A 59 -16.07 -2.32 -6.44
C VAL A 59 -15.35 -1.21 -5.70
N SER A 60 -14.30 -1.55 -4.98
CA SER A 60 -13.32 -0.61 -4.43
C SER A 60 -11.95 -0.88 -5.03
N LEU A 61 -11.30 0.16 -5.54
CA LEU A 61 -9.99 0.06 -6.16
C LEU A 61 -8.93 0.69 -5.25
N THR A 62 -7.76 0.08 -5.22
CA THR A 62 -6.59 0.65 -4.56
C THR A 62 -5.63 1.19 -5.62
N MET A 63 -5.25 2.46 -5.47
CA MET A 63 -4.20 3.06 -6.30
C MET A 63 -2.84 2.55 -5.88
N THR A 64 -1.91 2.42 -6.83
CA THR A 64 -0.56 1.88 -6.61
C THR A 64 0.56 2.84 -7.01
N ASN A 65 0.24 3.87 -7.81
CA ASN A 65 1.18 4.90 -8.25
C ASN A 65 0.85 6.28 -7.66
N GLU A 66 0.17 6.27 -6.52
CA GLU A 66 -0.07 7.49 -5.77
C GLU A 66 1.22 8.01 -5.13
N GLY A 67 1.23 9.31 -4.84
CA GLY A 67 2.25 9.93 -4.00
C GLY A 67 1.62 10.58 -2.78
N TYR A 68 2.46 10.87 -1.79
CA TYR A 68 2.05 11.50 -0.53
C TYR A 68 2.87 12.73 -0.25
N HIS A 69 2.25 13.70 0.43
CA HIS A 69 2.92 14.90 0.91
C HIS A 69 2.20 15.46 2.12
N ALA A 70 2.93 15.82 3.16
CA ALA A 70 2.39 16.40 4.38
C ALA A 70 2.59 17.92 4.40
N ILE A 71 1.52 18.68 4.67
CA ILE A 71 1.52 20.14 4.72
C ILE A 71 1.03 20.59 6.09
N GLU A 72 1.83 21.41 6.79
CA GLU A 72 1.37 22.00 8.05
C GLU A 72 0.35 23.11 7.80
N VAL A 73 -0.75 23.07 8.54
CA VAL A 73 -1.87 23.99 8.42
C VAL A 73 -2.25 24.54 9.81
N PHE A 74 -2.44 25.84 9.95
CA PHE A 74 -2.91 26.45 11.20
C PHE A 74 -4.36 26.06 11.52
N SER A 75 -4.62 25.68 12.76
CA SER A 75 -5.94 25.21 13.21
C SER A 75 -7.03 26.28 13.11
N GLY A 76 -6.67 27.57 13.18
CA GLY A 76 -7.60 28.71 13.09
C GLY A 76 -8.06 29.08 11.69
N LEU A 77 -7.55 28.44 10.62
CA LEU A 77 -7.93 28.79 9.26
C LEU A 77 -9.36 28.31 8.93
N LYS A 78 -10.12 29.17 8.24
CA LYS A 78 -11.41 28.78 7.66
C LYS A 78 -11.19 27.74 6.55
N SER A 79 -12.21 26.94 6.28
CA SER A 79 -12.11 25.85 5.28
C SER A 79 -11.57 26.33 3.94
N LYS A 80 -12.11 27.43 3.39
CA LYS A 80 -11.66 27.98 2.12
C LYS A 80 -10.19 28.40 2.13
N ASP A 81 -9.79 29.15 3.15
CA ASP A 81 -8.42 29.68 3.26
C ASP A 81 -7.42 28.51 3.43
N ARG A 82 -7.85 27.45 4.10
CA ARG A 82 -7.09 26.22 4.25
C ARG A 82 -6.96 25.46 2.93
N ASP A 83 -8.06 25.31 2.17
CA ASP A 83 -8.06 24.64 0.87
C ASP A 83 -7.14 25.39 -0.12
N ASP A 84 -7.18 26.72 -0.09
CA ASP A 84 -6.32 27.57 -0.93
C ASP A 84 -4.83 27.43 -0.50
N LEU A 85 -4.53 27.39 0.81
CA LEU A 85 -3.19 27.15 1.32
C LEU A 85 -2.65 25.78 0.90
N VAL A 86 -3.42 24.71 1.16
CA VAL A 86 -3.00 23.35 0.81
C VAL A 86 -2.71 23.23 -0.69
N ARG A 87 -3.56 23.82 -1.53
CA ARG A 87 -3.36 23.82 -2.97
C ARG A 87 -2.10 24.58 -3.38
N SER A 88 -1.86 25.76 -2.81
CA SER A 88 -0.68 26.57 -3.09
C SER A 88 0.62 25.88 -2.68
N GLU A 89 0.66 25.30 -1.49
CA GLU A 89 1.82 24.53 -1.00
C GLU A 89 2.06 23.26 -1.83
N PHE A 90 0.97 22.59 -2.25
CA PHE A 90 1.09 21.45 -3.13
C PHE A 90 1.60 21.81 -4.52
N ASP A 91 1.17 22.96 -5.10
CA ASP A 91 1.68 23.45 -6.37
C ASP A 91 3.19 23.75 -6.28
N ALA A 92 3.64 24.36 -5.18
CA ALA A 92 5.07 24.62 -4.92
C ALA A 92 5.86 23.30 -4.76
N PHE A 93 5.30 22.31 -4.08
CA PHE A 93 5.89 20.97 -3.98
C PHE A 93 6.02 20.32 -5.38
N CYS A 94 4.97 20.39 -6.21
CA CYS A 94 5.00 19.85 -7.56
C CYS A 94 6.10 20.52 -8.41
N GLU A 95 6.23 21.83 -8.32
CA GLU A 95 7.29 22.58 -9.03
C GLU A 95 8.68 22.09 -8.61
N GLN A 96 8.93 21.95 -7.31
CA GLN A 96 10.21 21.43 -6.79
C GLN A 96 10.51 20.00 -7.26
N LYS A 97 9.49 19.16 -7.45
CA LYS A 97 9.62 17.79 -7.91
C LYS A 97 9.58 17.63 -9.43
N GLY A 98 9.39 18.71 -10.18
CA GLY A 98 9.21 18.66 -11.63
C GLY A 98 7.90 17.98 -12.07
N LEU A 99 6.88 18.01 -11.21
CA LEU A 99 5.55 17.46 -11.48
C LEU A 99 4.63 18.55 -12.04
N VAL A 100 3.67 18.17 -12.86
CA VAL A 100 2.64 19.06 -13.39
C VAL A 100 1.38 18.95 -12.53
N SER A 101 1.17 19.85 -11.58
CA SER A 101 0.07 19.79 -10.61
C SER A 101 -1.31 19.70 -11.26
N THR A 102 -1.52 20.37 -12.41
CA THR A 102 -2.80 20.30 -13.14
C THR A 102 -3.11 18.92 -13.73
N ALA A 103 -2.11 18.05 -13.92
CA ALA A 103 -2.26 16.68 -14.38
C ALA A 103 -2.55 15.70 -13.22
N LEU A 104 -2.50 16.18 -11.98
CA LEU A 104 -2.72 15.38 -10.79
C LEU A 104 -4.11 15.61 -10.20
N GLU A 105 -4.69 14.57 -9.66
CA GLU A 105 -5.83 14.63 -8.73
C GLU A 105 -5.27 14.64 -7.32
N LEU A 106 -5.60 15.69 -6.56
CA LEU A 106 -5.19 15.88 -5.18
C LEU A 106 -6.37 15.67 -4.25
N ARG A 107 -6.16 14.88 -3.20
CA ARG A 107 -7.04 14.77 -2.03
C ARG A 107 -6.22 14.95 -0.76
N TYR A 108 -6.82 15.45 0.30
CA TYR A 108 -6.15 15.49 1.59
C TYR A 108 -7.13 15.23 2.75
N GLN A 109 -6.58 14.75 3.83
CA GLN A 109 -7.27 14.68 5.13
C GLN A 109 -6.49 15.48 6.17
N LEU A 110 -7.22 16.07 7.12
CA LEU A 110 -6.60 16.75 8.25
C LEU A 110 -6.39 15.77 9.38
N VAL A 111 -5.18 15.77 9.92
CA VAL A 111 -4.82 15.02 11.12
C VAL A 111 -4.23 15.96 12.15
N HIS A 112 -4.36 15.61 13.44
CA HIS A 112 -3.79 16.42 14.51
C HIS A 112 -2.27 16.38 14.46
N ASN A 113 -1.63 17.55 14.55
CA ASN A 113 -0.17 17.60 14.69
C ASN A 113 0.22 17.18 16.10
N THR A 114 0.94 16.07 16.24
CA THR A 114 1.34 15.53 17.54
C THR A 114 2.37 16.41 18.27
N GLY A 115 3.08 17.26 17.53
CA GLY A 115 4.10 18.17 18.08
C GLY A 115 3.59 19.59 18.35
N ASN A 116 2.44 20.01 17.80
CA ASN A 116 1.93 21.36 17.92
C ASN A 116 0.41 21.41 17.88
N ILE A 117 -0.21 21.78 19.03
CA ILE A 117 -1.68 21.83 19.21
C ILE A 117 -2.34 22.88 18.29
N ASP A 118 -1.63 23.94 17.94
CA ASP A 118 -2.16 25.02 17.10
C ASP A 118 -2.10 24.71 15.59
N LYS A 119 -1.63 23.52 15.25
CA LYS A 119 -1.49 23.09 13.88
C LYS A 119 -2.17 21.75 13.63
N TYR A 120 -2.66 21.60 12.41
CA TYR A 120 -2.98 20.31 11.78
C TYR A 120 -1.91 19.95 10.75
N VAL A 121 -1.91 18.71 10.33
CA VAL A 121 -1.22 18.26 9.13
C VAL A 121 -2.29 17.93 8.09
N ALA A 122 -2.22 18.55 6.93
CA ALA A 122 -2.95 18.12 5.75
C ALA A 122 -2.14 17.01 5.10
N LEU A 123 -2.55 15.76 5.33
CA LEU A 123 -1.95 14.60 4.68
C LEU A 123 -2.53 14.49 3.28
N CYS A 124 -1.78 14.96 2.30
CA CYS A 124 -2.10 14.95 0.89
C CYS A 124 -1.81 13.58 0.27
N SER A 125 -2.72 13.10 -0.55
CA SER A 125 -2.48 12.01 -1.49
C SER A 125 -2.79 12.50 -2.90
N TYR A 126 -1.97 12.14 -3.86
CA TYR A 126 -2.12 12.57 -5.24
C TYR A 126 -1.79 11.45 -6.22
N VAL A 127 -2.44 11.50 -7.37
CA VAL A 127 -2.26 10.51 -8.44
C VAL A 127 -2.48 11.17 -9.79
N SER A 128 -1.91 10.62 -10.85
CA SER A 128 -2.15 11.08 -12.21
C SER A 128 -3.63 10.90 -12.61
N LYS A 129 -4.22 11.94 -13.19
CA LYS A 129 -5.58 11.86 -13.75
C LYS A 129 -5.70 10.81 -14.86
N SER A 130 -4.61 10.55 -15.59
CA SER A 130 -4.58 9.49 -16.61
C SER A 130 -4.67 8.10 -16.00
N GLU A 131 -4.05 7.86 -14.83
CA GLU A 131 -4.15 6.57 -14.13
C GLU A 131 -5.55 6.33 -13.57
N LEU A 132 -6.19 7.38 -13.03
CA LEU A 132 -7.60 7.28 -12.63
C LEU A 132 -8.51 6.95 -13.82
N ALA A 133 -8.27 7.57 -14.98
CA ALA A 133 -9.01 7.26 -16.20
C ALA A 133 -8.79 5.82 -16.67
N ASN A 134 -7.55 5.34 -16.66
CA ASN A 134 -7.21 3.95 -17.01
C ASN A 134 -7.86 2.94 -16.06
N SER A 135 -7.82 3.21 -14.75
CA SER A 135 -8.49 2.37 -13.77
C SER A 135 -9.99 2.28 -14.02
N ASN A 136 -10.64 3.40 -14.33
CA ASN A 136 -12.06 3.41 -14.70
C ASN A 136 -12.34 2.58 -15.95
N THR A 137 -11.45 2.63 -16.95
CA THR A 137 -11.59 1.87 -18.20
C THR A 137 -11.42 0.36 -17.96
N ASN A 138 -10.46 -0.04 -17.15
CA ASN A 138 -10.22 -1.46 -16.83
C ASN A 138 -11.39 -2.09 -16.08
N PHE A 139 -12.17 -1.28 -15.34
CA PHE A 139 -13.34 -1.70 -14.57
C PHE A 139 -14.65 -1.19 -15.19
N GLU A 140 -14.68 -0.95 -16.50
CA GLU A 140 -15.90 -0.55 -17.20
C GLU A 140 -17.01 -1.62 -17.02
N GLY A 141 -18.22 -1.17 -16.72
CA GLY A 141 -19.36 -2.05 -16.42
C GLY A 141 -19.50 -2.42 -14.93
N PHE A 142 -18.51 -2.16 -14.10
CA PHE A 142 -18.61 -2.37 -12.66
C PHE A 142 -19.01 -1.09 -11.92
N LYS A 143 -19.77 -1.24 -10.84
CA LYS A 143 -20.13 -0.11 -9.98
C LYS A 143 -18.99 0.22 -9.03
N ILE A 144 -18.10 1.12 -9.44
CA ILE A 144 -17.00 1.60 -8.58
C ILE A 144 -17.60 2.46 -7.47
N SER A 145 -17.37 2.08 -6.22
CA SER A 145 -17.79 2.81 -5.01
C SER A 145 -16.72 3.72 -4.45
N SER A 146 -15.45 3.34 -4.63
CA SER A 146 -14.31 4.11 -4.16
C SER A 146 -13.04 3.76 -4.92
N ILE A 147 -12.15 4.72 -5.00
CA ILE A 147 -10.75 4.56 -5.39
C ILE A 147 -9.93 5.18 -4.27
N ALA A 148 -9.06 4.42 -3.64
CA ALA A 148 -8.35 4.85 -2.44
C ALA A 148 -6.83 4.61 -2.56
N PRO A 149 -5.99 5.52 -2.02
CA PRO A 149 -4.55 5.34 -1.94
C PRO A 149 -4.20 4.13 -1.05
N LEU A 150 -3.18 3.38 -1.43
CA LEU A 150 -2.79 2.14 -0.73
C LEU A 150 -2.41 2.39 0.73
N GLY A 151 -1.51 3.34 0.98
CA GLY A 151 -1.04 3.63 2.34
C GLY A 151 -2.16 4.07 3.29
N LEU A 152 -3.12 4.89 2.80
CA LEU A 152 -4.30 5.27 3.58
C LEU A 152 -5.25 4.09 3.79
N SER A 153 -5.41 3.22 2.79
CA SER A 153 -6.26 2.02 2.89
C SER A 153 -5.74 1.05 3.94
N VAL A 154 -4.42 0.81 3.95
CA VAL A 154 -3.75 -0.03 4.94
C VAL A 154 -3.88 0.58 6.34
N GLY A 155 -3.58 1.88 6.52
CA GLY A 155 -3.74 2.57 7.80
C GLY A 155 -5.17 2.50 8.34
N ASN A 156 -6.16 2.75 7.49
CA ASN A 156 -7.58 2.66 7.88
C ASN A 156 -8.02 1.24 8.25
N LEU A 157 -7.41 0.20 7.65
CA LEU A 157 -7.68 -1.19 8.05
C LEU A 157 -7.27 -1.44 9.50
N PHE A 158 -6.12 -0.92 9.92
CA PHE A 158 -5.63 -1.05 11.29
C PHE A 158 -6.49 -0.24 12.27
N ASN A 159 -6.86 0.98 11.93
CA ASN A 159 -7.76 1.80 12.74
C ASN A 159 -9.11 1.11 12.96
N ASN A 160 -9.70 0.53 11.92
CA ASN A 160 -11.00 -0.16 12.01
C ASN A 160 -10.96 -1.45 12.82
N LYS A 161 -9.79 -2.04 13.05
CA LYS A 161 -9.62 -3.22 13.93
C LYS A 161 -9.62 -2.87 15.42
N GLY A 162 -9.70 -1.59 15.76
CA GLY A 162 -9.64 -1.13 17.15
C GLY A 162 -8.27 -1.39 17.78
N ILE A 163 -7.23 -1.45 16.96
CA ILE A 163 -5.85 -1.53 17.42
C ILE A 163 -5.51 -0.12 17.92
N ASP A 164 -5.65 0.06 19.21
CA ASP A 164 -5.40 1.31 19.93
C ASP A 164 -3.88 1.47 20.15
N GLU A 165 -3.08 1.29 19.09
CA GLU A 165 -1.64 1.26 19.18
C GLU A 165 -0.99 2.36 18.34
N GLU A 166 0.08 2.88 18.90
CA GLU A 166 1.04 3.72 18.19
C GLU A 166 1.93 2.79 17.38
N ALA A 167 1.73 2.76 16.07
CA ALA A 167 2.33 1.77 15.20
C ALA A 167 2.92 2.36 13.91
N ALA A 168 3.89 1.68 13.35
CA ALA A 168 4.31 1.84 11.96
C ALA A 168 3.90 0.60 11.17
N ILE A 169 3.42 0.79 9.95
CA ILE A 169 3.09 -0.30 9.04
C ILE A 169 3.98 -0.17 7.82
N ILE A 170 4.86 -1.13 7.63
CA ILE A 170 5.72 -1.26 6.45
C ILE A 170 4.98 -2.18 5.47
N ASN A 171 4.41 -1.60 4.42
CA ASN A 171 3.67 -2.35 3.40
C ASN A 171 4.52 -2.47 2.14
N ILE A 172 5.02 -3.68 1.86
CA ILE A 172 5.95 -3.96 0.75
C ILE A 172 5.18 -4.62 -0.39
N GLU A 173 4.79 -3.81 -1.37
CA GLU A 173 4.13 -4.18 -2.62
C GLU A 173 5.04 -3.86 -3.83
N ASN A 174 4.51 -3.31 -4.91
CA ASN A 174 5.30 -2.82 -6.04
C ASN A 174 6.38 -1.81 -5.61
N LYS A 175 6.03 -0.95 -4.69
CA LYS A 175 6.91 -0.08 -3.88
C LYS A 175 6.59 -0.31 -2.40
N THR A 176 7.38 0.24 -1.51
CA THR A 176 7.12 0.17 -0.08
C THR A 176 6.46 1.46 0.39
N THR A 177 5.37 1.33 1.14
CA THR A 177 4.77 2.46 1.86
C THR A 177 4.91 2.26 3.36
N ILE A 178 5.29 3.31 4.09
CA ILE A 178 5.35 3.31 5.54
C ILE A 178 4.25 4.22 6.05
N THR A 179 3.28 3.64 6.74
CA THR A 179 2.18 4.38 7.35
C THR A 179 2.42 4.50 8.85
N ILE A 180 2.46 5.73 9.35
CA ILE A 180 2.64 6.03 10.77
C ILE A 180 1.27 6.27 11.41
N LEU A 181 0.93 5.46 12.39
CA LEU A 181 -0.29 5.57 13.18
C LEU A 181 0.06 6.07 14.58
N LEU A 182 -0.53 7.18 14.99
CA LEU A 182 -0.44 7.70 16.35
C LEU A 182 -1.82 8.13 16.81
N ARG A 183 -2.25 7.68 17.99
CA ARG A 183 -3.55 8.03 18.58
C ARG A 183 -4.74 7.73 17.67
N ASN A 184 -4.71 6.58 16.99
CA ASN A 184 -5.73 6.16 16.02
C ASN A 184 -5.88 7.06 14.79
N GLU A 185 -4.90 7.91 14.49
CA GLU A 185 -4.86 8.74 13.29
C GLU A 185 -3.65 8.37 12.44
N ILE A 186 -3.83 8.37 11.12
CA ILE A 186 -2.70 8.26 10.19
C ILE A 186 -1.98 9.60 10.19
N GLN A 187 -0.81 9.66 10.80
CA GLN A 187 -0.02 10.89 10.91
C GLN A 187 0.80 11.17 9.67
N ASP A 188 1.31 10.13 9.04
CA ASP A 188 2.15 10.25 7.87
C ASP A 188 2.08 8.99 7.00
N VAL A 189 2.34 9.14 5.70
CA VAL A 189 2.55 8.05 4.75
C VAL A 189 3.73 8.43 3.88
N ILE A 190 4.77 7.61 3.93
CA ILE A 190 6.03 7.85 3.24
C ILE A 190 6.33 6.68 2.32
N GLU A 191 6.86 6.98 1.13
CA GLU A 191 7.16 5.98 0.12
C GLU A 191 8.66 5.74 0.02
N ILE A 192 9.01 4.47 -0.15
CA ILE A 192 10.32 4.01 -0.58
C ILE A 192 10.13 3.44 -2.00
N PRO A 193 10.83 3.95 -3.02
CA PRO A 193 10.68 3.48 -4.40
C PRO A 193 11.43 2.15 -4.64
N LEU A 194 11.22 1.20 -3.74
CA LEU A 194 11.70 -0.18 -3.78
C LEU A 194 10.60 -1.07 -3.23
N GLY A 195 10.43 -2.25 -3.81
CA GLY A 195 9.40 -3.19 -3.39
C GLY A 195 9.54 -4.57 -4.02
N MET A 196 8.44 -5.31 -4.03
CA MET A 196 8.41 -6.65 -4.63
C MET A 196 8.65 -6.64 -6.14
N ASP A 197 8.35 -5.55 -6.84
CA ASP A 197 8.63 -5.45 -8.27
C ASP A 197 10.13 -5.55 -8.57
N ASP A 198 10.98 -4.93 -7.73
CA ASP A 198 12.43 -5.00 -7.89
C ASP A 198 12.98 -6.42 -7.74
N ILE A 199 12.30 -7.25 -6.96
CA ILE A 199 12.60 -8.66 -6.78
C ILE A 199 12.02 -9.48 -7.93
N LEU A 200 10.73 -9.31 -8.20
CA LEU A 200 10.01 -10.12 -9.18
C LEU A 200 10.47 -9.87 -10.61
N ASP A 201 10.84 -8.65 -10.98
CA ASP A 201 11.39 -8.34 -12.31
C ASP A 201 12.65 -9.14 -12.57
N LYS A 202 13.61 -9.14 -11.64
CA LYS A 202 14.86 -9.90 -11.77
C LYS A 202 14.64 -11.41 -11.81
N LEU A 203 13.76 -11.92 -10.94
CA LEU A 203 13.45 -13.35 -10.93
C LEU A 203 12.63 -13.78 -12.16
N ALA A 204 11.76 -12.91 -12.69
CA ALA A 204 10.99 -13.19 -13.88
C ALA A 204 11.87 -13.32 -15.13
N GLU A 205 13.00 -12.62 -15.20
CA GLU A 205 14.01 -12.83 -16.25
C GLU A 205 14.55 -14.27 -16.23
N LYS A 206 14.78 -14.84 -15.04
CA LYS A 206 15.25 -16.22 -14.87
C LYS A 206 14.15 -17.26 -15.16
N TYR A 207 12.95 -17.02 -14.65
CA TYR A 207 11.83 -17.99 -14.72
C TYR A 207 10.94 -17.80 -15.96
N ASN A 208 11.12 -16.72 -16.73
CA ASN A 208 10.26 -16.30 -17.84
C ASN A 208 8.77 -16.19 -17.42
N SER A 209 8.50 -15.84 -16.17
CA SER A 209 7.15 -15.74 -15.64
C SER A 209 7.12 -15.08 -14.27
N TYR A 210 6.28 -14.04 -14.09
CA TYR A 210 6.04 -13.41 -12.80
C TYR A 210 5.40 -14.37 -11.79
N ALA A 211 4.46 -15.18 -12.24
CA ALA A 211 3.82 -16.18 -11.38
C ALA A 211 4.84 -17.16 -10.79
N LYS A 212 5.76 -17.66 -11.64
CA LYS A 212 6.82 -18.57 -11.17
C LYS A 212 7.81 -17.85 -10.25
N ALA A 213 8.17 -16.61 -10.54
CA ALA A 213 9.02 -15.79 -9.69
C ALA A 213 8.39 -15.59 -8.30
N TYR A 214 7.10 -15.26 -8.26
CA TYR A 214 6.36 -15.11 -7.01
C TYR A 214 6.28 -16.41 -6.21
N GLU A 215 5.98 -17.54 -6.87
CA GLU A 215 5.97 -18.86 -6.22
C GLU A 215 7.38 -19.29 -5.74
N ALA A 216 8.44 -18.87 -6.41
CA ALA A 216 9.81 -19.11 -5.95
C ALA A 216 10.11 -18.31 -4.67
N CYS A 217 9.70 -17.05 -4.57
CA CYS A 217 9.82 -16.25 -3.35
C CYS A 217 9.13 -16.89 -2.15
N LYS A 218 7.99 -17.56 -2.33
CA LYS A 218 7.25 -18.23 -1.25
C LYS A 218 7.96 -19.44 -0.67
N LYS A 219 8.93 -20.01 -1.39
CA LYS A 219 9.65 -21.23 -0.96
C LYS A 219 10.89 -20.94 -0.14
N ILE A 220 11.43 -19.73 -0.22
CA ILE A 220 12.65 -19.35 0.49
C ILE A 220 12.35 -18.79 1.88
N SER A 221 13.35 -18.84 2.76
CA SER A 221 13.40 -18.13 4.02
C SER A 221 14.55 -17.11 3.99
N VAL A 222 14.27 -15.87 4.40
CA VAL A 222 15.30 -14.82 4.50
C VAL A 222 16.03 -14.84 5.85
N TYR A 223 15.53 -15.62 6.80
CA TYR A 223 16.19 -15.91 8.06
C TYR A 223 16.73 -17.34 8.04
N ILE A 224 18.06 -17.48 8.04
CA ILE A 224 18.73 -18.76 7.77
C ILE A 224 19.84 -18.96 8.79
N ASP A 225 19.72 -20.03 9.58
CA ASP A 225 20.73 -20.43 10.57
C ASP A 225 22.00 -20.98 9.92
N ASP A 226 21.87 -21.69 8.79
CA ASP A 226 23.00 -22.32 8.07
C ASP A 226 22.90 -22.12 6.56
N VAL A 227 23.62 -21.13 6.06
CA VAL A 227 23.71 -20.80 4.62
C VAL A 227 24.30 -21.94 3.79
N THR A 228 25.10 -22.84 4.42
CA THR A 228 25.76 -23.95 3.70
C THR A 228 24.78 -25.06 3.32
N ALA A 229 23.65 -25.16 4.00
CA ALA A 229 22.62 -26.16 3.76
C ALA A 229 21.68 -25.81 2.58
N LEU A 230 21.80 -24.58 2.02
CA LEU A 230 20.95 -24.13 0.90
C LEU A 230 21.36 -24.79 -0.41
N ASP A 231 20.34 -25.16 -1.20
CA ASP A 231 20.55 -25.51 -2.61
C ASP A 231 20.91 -24.29 -3.48
N GLU A 232 21.39 -24.53 -4.68
CA GLU A 232 21.83 -23.49 -5.61
C GLU A 232 20.67 -22.56 -6.00
N GLU A 233 19.47 -23.11 -6.23
CA GLU A 233 18.29 -22.32 -6.60
C GLU A 233 17.89 -21.36 -5.48
N SER A 234 17.87 -21.81 -4.25
CA SER A 234 17.57 -20.98 -3.08
C SER A 234 18.59 -19.85 -2.88
N ARG A 235 19.87 -20.14 -3.11
CA ARG A 235 20.94 -19.11 -3.04
C ARG A 235 20.73 -18.03 -4.10
N ASP A 236 20.51 -18.42 -5.35
CA ASP A 236 20.26 -17.48 -6.45
C ASP A 236 19.06 -16.56 -6.17
N ILE A 237 18.00 -17.09 -5.56
CA ILE A 237 16.83 -16.27 -5.20
C ILE A 237 17.19 -15.32 -4.06
N LEU A 238 17.90 -15.76 -3.05
CA LEU A 238 18.33 -14.93 -1.92
C LEU A 238 19.29 -13.82 -2.33
N ASP A 239 20.16 -14.07 -3.30
CA ASP A 239 21.05 -13.05 -3.87
C ASP A 239 20.29 -11.89 -4.54
N VAL A 240 19.04 -12.14 -4.97
CA VAL A 240 18.15 -11.11 -5.51
C VAL A 240 17.33 -10.44 -4.39
N VAL A 241 16.80 -11.23 -3.45
CA VAL A 241 15.84 -10.78 -2.43
C VAL A 241 16.50 -9.97 -1.34
N LEU A 242 17.61 -10.47 -0.79
CA LEU A 242 18.24 -9.87 0.40
C LEU A 242 18.72 -8.44 0.20
N PRO A 243 19.37 -8.06 -0.92
CA PRO A 243 19.76 -6.66 -1.13
C PRO A 243 18.57 -5.70 -1.13
N VAL A 244 17.45 -6.09 -1.76
CA VAL A 244 16.25 -5.24 -1.83
C VAL A 244 15.63 -5.08 -0.44
N LEU A 245 15.48 -6.17 0.32
CA LEU A 245 14.94 -6.12 1.68
C LEU A 245 15.86 -5.33 2.62
N TYR A 246 17.18 -5.44 2.45
CA TYR A 246 18.15 -4.67 3.22
C TYR A 246 17.98 -3.17 2.99
N ASP A 247 17.90 -2.74 1.73
CA ASP A 247 17.74 -1.32 1.39
C ASP A 247 16.39 -0.76 1.87
N ILE A 248 15.31 -1.56 1.74
CA ILE A 248 13.99 -1.18 2.27
C ILE A 248 14.08 -0.98 3.78
N ARG A 249 14.70 -1.93 4.48
CA ARG A 249 14.82 -1.89 5.93
C ARG A 249 15.62 -0.68 6.40
N GLN A 250 16.80 -0.42 5.82
CA GLN A 250 17.62 0.74 6.16
C GLN A 250 16.83 2.06 6.05
N ARG A 251 16.10 2.22 4.95
CA ARG A 251 15.26 3.42 4.73
C ARG A 251 14.06 3.46 5.67
N ALA A 252 13.46 2.30 5.97
CA ALA A 252 12.37 2.22 6.93
C ALA A 252 12.81 2.65 8.33
N ASP A 253 13.99 2.22 8.77
CA ASP A 253 14.57 2.62 10.05
C ASP A 253 14.80 4.14 10.12
N GLU A 254 15.32 4.75 9.05
CA GLU A 254 15.50 6.21 8.96
C GLU A 254 14.16 6.96 9.05
N ILE A 255 13.13 6.48 8.36
CA ILE A 255 11.79 7.07 8.33
C ILE A 255 11.10 6.94 9.70
N ILE A 256 11.25 5.80 10.37
CA ILE A 256 10.63 5.51 11.66
C ILE A 256 11.38 6.18 12.82
N ALA A 257 12.68 6.45 12.68
CA ALA A 257 13.52 7.00 13.74
C ALA A 257 12.95 8.24 14.46
N PRO A 258 12.35 9.24 13.79
CA PRO A 258 11.72 10.39 14.46
C PRO A 258 10.57 9.98 15.39
N TYR A 259 9.90 8.88 15.08
CA TYR A 259 8.73 8.37 15.79
C TYR A 259 9.07 7.28 16.81
N LYS A 260 10.33 6.83 16.90
CA LYS A 260 10.78 5.66 17.70
C LYS A 260 10.33 5.69 19.17
N ARG A 261 10.19 6.88 19.77
CA ARG A 261 9.73 7.01 21.17
C ARG A 261 8.23 6.86 21.33
N LEU A 262 7.48 6.97 20.26
CA LEU A 262 6.02 6.91 20.23
C LEU A 262 5.53 5.56 19.70
N ILE A 263 6.19 4.99 18.70
CA ILE A 263 5.82 3.71 18.09
C ILE A 263 6.14 2.57 19.04
N LYS A 264 5.15 1.71 19.28
CA LYS A 264 5.27 0.51 20.11
C LYS A 264 5.40 -0.76 19.27
N THR A 265 4.81 -0.76 18.10
CA THR A 265 4.75 -1.94 17.24
C THR A 265 5.03 -1.56 15.79
N VAL A 266 5.81 -2.38 15.11
CA VAL A 266 6.03 -2.30 13.67
C VAL A 266 5.38 -3.52 13.02
N TYR A 267 4.46 -3.28 12.09
CA TYR A 267 3.81 -4.34 11.31
C TYR A 267 4.41 -4.39 9.92
N ILE A 268 4.58 -5.59 9.40
CA ILE A 268 4.97 -5.82 8.00
C ILE A 268 3.77 -6.39 7.27
N SER A 269 3.50 -5.88 6.07
CA SER A 269 2.39 -6.29 5.23
C SER A 269 2.77 -6.25 3.75
N GLY A 270 1.84 -6.62 2.89
CA GLY A 270 2.05 -6.64 1.44
C GLY A 270 2.55 -7.97 0.91
N SER A 271 2.98 -8.00 -0.34
CA SER A 271 3.44 -9.21 -1.02
C SER A 271 4.68 -9.84 -0.38
N ALA A 272 5.55 -9.03 0.23
CA ALA A 272 6.78 -9.54 0.85
C ALA A 272 6.52 -10.49 2.03
N VAL A 273 5.34 -10.44 2.68
CA VAL A 273 5.02 -11.38 3.77
C VAL A 273 4.84 -12.82 3.29
N THR A 274 4.82 -13.05 1.99
CA THR A 274 4.85 -14.40 1.42
C THR A 274 6.22 -15.05 1.47
N ILE A 275 7.28 -14.27 1.65
CA ILE A 275 8.65 -14.75 1.88
C ILE A 275 8.74 -15.19 3.34
N ASN A 276 9.17 -16.44 3.57
CA ASN A 276 9.20 -16.97 4.93
C ASN A 276 10.19 -16.20 5.82
N ASN A 277 9.75 -15.93 7.04
CA ASN A 277 10.52 -15.25 8.09
C ASN A 277 10.97 -13.83 7.76
N VAL A 278 10.26 -13.13 6.87
CA VAL A 278 10.54 -11.72 6.57
C VAL A 278 10.37 -10.85 7.82
N ASP A 279 9.42 -11.17 8.68
CA ASP A 279 9.21 -10.52 9.97
C ASP A 279 10.42 -10.63 10.90
N LEU A 280 11.01 -11.83 11.01
CA LEU A 280 12.24 -12.05 11.78
C LEU A 280 13.42 -11.27 11.20
N TYR A 281 13.54 -11.21 9.88
CA TYR A 281 14.57 -10.43 9.19
C TYR A 281 14.51 -8.94 9.55
N PHE A 282 13.31 -8.38 9.69
CA PHE A 282 13.12 -6.97 10.11
C PHE A 282 13.27 -6.79 11.62
N GLN A 283 13.12 -7.83 12.43
CA GLN A 283 13.15 -7.73 13.89
C GLN A 283 14.59 -7.79 14.46
N GLU A 284 15.48 -8.61 13.91
CA GLU A 284 16.80 -8.92 14.53
C GLU A 284 17.91 -7.91 14.26
N ASN A 285 17.69 -6.90 13.55
CA ASN A 285 18.72 -5.95 13.24
C ASN A 285 18.22 -4.55 13.59
#